data_52213df9b177a240075b9162a2aa2203
#
_entry.id   52213df9b177a240075b9162a2aa2203
#
_cell.length_a   1.000
_cell.length_b   1.000
_cell.length_c   1.000
_cell.angle_alpha   90.00
_cell.angle_beta   90.00
_cell.angle_gamma   90.00
#
_symmetry.space_group_name_H-M   'P 1'
#
loop_
_entity.id
_entity.type
_entity.pdbx_description
1 polymer ?
#
loop_
_entity_poly.entity_id
_entity_poly.type
_entity_poly.pdbx_seq_one_letter_code
_entity_poly.pdbx_strand_id
1 'polypeptide(L)'
;MRLYNMSNSGNCYKPRLLAAHLNLPLDVVPVDVLAGETHHPDFIAKNKNGRVPLLELDTGQFLPESNAQLWFLAEGSSFIPTDTYERAQVLQWMFFEQYSHEPFIAVARFWWSIKPGGRSEKADDFAAWHQKGYDALDVMEEHLSTRIFFVGERYTIADIALFAYTHNADEANMSLEAYPHIKNWVKRIKSQPNFIPMDTA
;
A
#
# COMPACT_ATOMS: atom_id res chain seq x y z
N MET A 1 16.17 5.22 -11.05
CA MET A 1 14.75 5.61 -10.91
C MET A 1 14.58 6.47 -9.67
N ARG A 2 13.61 7.40 -9.65
CA ARG A 2 13.27 8.24 -8.49
C ARG A 2 11.84 7.98 -8.04
N LEU A 3 11.59 7.97 -6.73
CA LEU A 3 10.26 7.87 -6.15
C LEU A 3 9.93 9.14 -5.36
N TYR A 4 8.98 9.92 -5.85
CA TYR A 4 8.39 11.03 -5.10
C TYR A 4 7.50 10.45 -4.00
N ASN A 5 7.83 10.74 -2.75
CA ASN A 5 7.43 9.96 -1.59
C ASN A 5 6.98 10.83 -0.42
N MET A 6 5.93 10.41 0.24
CA MET A 6 5.57 10.84 1.60
C MET A 6 5.90 9.70 2.56
N SER A 7 6.79 9.90 3.52
CA SER A 7 7.42 8.85 4.34
C SER A 7 6.40 7.94 5.06
N ASN A 8 5.32 8.52 5.60
CA ASN A 8 4.27 7.82 6.34
C ASN A 8 3.06 7.40 5.47
N SER A 9 3.18 7.43 4.14
CA SER A 9 2.15 6.95 3.22
C SER A 9 2.33 5.46 2.93
N GLY A 10 1.29 4.64 3.19
CA GLY A 10 1.29 3.23 2.81
C GLY A 10 1.40 3.03 1.29
N ASN A 11 0.76 3.90 0.49
CA ASN A 11 0.89 3.83 -0.97
C ASN A 11 2.33 4.09 -1.44
N CYS A 12 3.06 5.02 -0.79
CA CYS A 12 4.48 5.24 -1.06
C CYS A 12 5.37 4.11 -0.53
N TYR A 13 4.96 3.45 0.53
CA TYR A 13 5.68 2.33 1.11
C TYR A 13 5.69 1.09 0.19
N LYS A 14 4.59 0.85 -0.56
CA LYS A 14 4.48 -0.30 -1.48
C LYS A 14 5.69 -0.42 -2.44
N PRO A 15 6.00 0.56 -3.29
CA PRO A 15 7.15 0.48 -4.19
C PRO A 15 8.50 0.46 -3.46
N ARG A 16 8.64 1.11 -2.29
CA ARG A 16 9.86 1.04 -1.48
C ARG A 16 10.12 -0.36 -0.95
N LEU A 17 9.09 -1.01 -0.39
CA LEU A 17 9.20 -2.37 0.14
C LEU A 17 9.56 -3.37 -0.98
N LEU A 18 8.89 -3.27 -2.13
CA LEU A 18 9.20 -4.13 -3.27
C LEU A 18 10.63 -3.87 -3.78
N ALA A 19 11.04 -2.62 -3.93
CA ALA A 19 12.41 -2.27 -4.37
C ALA A 19 13.47 -2.85 -3.41
N ALA A 20 13.23 -2.81 -2.10
CA ALA A 20 14.12 -3.42 -1.11
C ALA A 20 14.20 -4.94 -1.29
N HIS A 21 13.07 -5.63 -1.45
CA HIS A 21 13.04 -7.07 -1.70
C HIS A 21 13.80 -7.47 -2.97
N LEU A 22 13.72 -6.63 -4.01
CA LEU A 22 14.38 -6.86 -5.30
C LEU A 22 15.82 -6.34 -5.36
N ASN A 23 16.31 -5.68 -4.29
CA ASN A 23 17.59 -4.97 -4.26
C ASN A 23 17.71 -3.94 -5.40
N LEU A 24 16.60 -3.29 -5.77
CA LEU A 24 16.58 -2.23 -6.78
C LEU A 24 16.96 -0.89 -6.17
N PRO A 25 17.92 -0.15 -6.74
CA PRO A 25 18.24 1.19 -6.28
C PRO A 25 17.10 2.15 -6.59
N LEU A 26 16.61 2.84 -5.56
CA LEU A 26 15.53 3.80 -5.66
C LEU A 26 15.93 5.10 -4.96
N ASP A 27 16.03 6.19 -5.72
CA ASP A 27 16.27 7.52 -5.19
C ASP A 27 14.96 8.10 -4.64
N VAL A 28 14.85 8.23 -3.32
CA VAL A 28 13.62 8.67 -2.65
C VAL A 28 13.61 10.18 -2.51
N VAL A 29 12.67 10.84 -3.19
CA VAL A 29 12.49 12.29 -3.17
C VAL A 29 11.31 12.63 -2.25
N PRO A 30 11.53 13.29 -1.10
CA PRO A 30 10.46 13.63 -0.19
C PRO A 30 9.52 14.69 -0.81
N VAL A 31 8.21 14.53 -0.53
CA VAL A 31 7.15 15.45 -0.94
C VAL A 31 6.26 15.75 0.27
N ASP A 32 6.10 17.02 0.61
CA ASP A 32 5.20 17.46 1.66
C ASP A 32 3.76 17.61 1.11
N VAL A 33 2.99 16.53 1.27
CA VAL A 33 1.57 16.49 0.86
C VAL A 33 0.72 17.45 1.70
N LEU A 34 1.07 17.62 3.00
CA LEU A 34 0.30 18.50 3.90
C LEU A 34 0.55 19.98 3.59
N ALA A 35 1.74 20.33 3.10
CA ALA A 35 2.04 21.66 2.57
C ALA A 35 1.47 21.92 1.16
N GLY A 36 0.89 20.89 0.51
CA GLY A 36 0.28 21.02 -0.82
C GLY A 36 1.25 20.93 -1.98
N GLU A 37 2.48 20.46 -1.78
CA GLU A 37 3.51 20.35 -2.85
C GLU A 37 3.03 19.53 -4.06
N THR A 38 2.16 18.52 -3.85
CA THR A 38 1.57 17.73 -4.93
C THR A 38 0.66 18.54 -5.87
N HIS A 39 0.23 19.73 -5.46
CA HIS A 39 -0.62 20.63 -6.25
C HIS A 39 0.16 21.78 -6.90
N HIS A 40 1.46 21.87 -6.69
CA HIS A 40 2.31 22.83 -7.40
C HIS A 40 2.35 22.49 -8.90
N PRO A 41 2.42 23.50 -9.79
CA PRO A 41 2.41 23.30 -11.24
C PRO A 41 3.47 22.31 -11.74
N ASP A 42 4.66 22.34 -11.15
CA ASP A 42 5.77 21.44 -11.51
C ASP A 42 5.49 19.97 -11.17
N PHE A 43 4.74 19.71 -10.09
CA PHE A 43 4.32 18.35 -9.75
C PHE A 43 3.12 17.91 -10.61
N ILE A 44 2.15 18.80 -10.83
CA ILE A 44 0.97 18.53 -11.68
C ILE A 44 1.41 18.26 -13.14
N ALA A 45 2.49 18.89 -13.63
CA ALA A 45 3.04 18.59 -14.95
C ALA A 45 3.51 17.11 -15.06
N LYS A 46 3.97 16.52 -13.97
CA LYS A 46 4.45 15.13 -13.87
C LYS A 46 3.30 14.14 -13.59
N ASN A 47 2.37 14.52 -12.71
CA ASN A 47 1.20 13.71 -12.34
C ASN A 47 -0.05 14.60 -12.22
N LYS A 48 -0.93 14.52 -13.22
CA LYS A 48 -2.19 15.28 -13.29
C LYS A 48 -3.11 15.04 -12.08
N ASN A 49 -3.01 13.87 -11.43
CA ASN A 49 -3.83 13.52 -10.27
C ASN A 49 -3.33 14.20 -8.97
N GLY A 50 -2.13 14.83 -8.98
CA GLY A 50 -1.60 15.51 -7.79
C GLY A 50 -1.43 14.62 -6.57
N ARG A 51 -0.97 13.37 -6.74
CA ARG A 51 -0.82 12.39 -5.67
C ARG A 51 0.55 11.72 -5.70
N VAL A 52 0.99 11.27 -4.55
CA VAL A 52 2.13 10.37 -4.36
C VAL A 52 1.62 8.94 -4.03
N PRO A 53 2.42 7.89 -4.34
CA PRO A 53 3.74 7.90 -4.97
C PRO A 53 3.70 8.25 -6.46
N LEU A 54 4.79 8.82 -6.93
CA LEU A 54 5.05 9.00 -8.36
C LEU A 54 6.44 8.45 -8.66
N LEU A 55 6.53 7.48 -9.58
CA LEU A 55 7.79 6.90 -10.01
C LEU A 55 8.28 7.58 -11.28
N GLU A 56 9.49 8.15 -11.25
CA GLU A 56 10.21 8.66 -12.41
C GLU A 56 11.23 7.61 -12.87
N LEU A 57 11.08 7.18 -14.11
CA LEU A 57 11.97 6.20 -14.74
C LEU A 57 13.25 6.87 -15.23
N ASP A 58 14.31 6.10 -15.43
CA ASP A 58 15.58 6.60 -15.98
C ASP A 58 15.43 7.11 -17.43
N THR A 59 14.34 6.74 -18.10
CA THR A 59 13.94 7.27 -19.42
C THR A 59 13.27 8.65 -19.36
N GLY A 60 13.00 9.19 -18.15
CA GLY A 60 12.27 10.45 -17.94
C GLY A 60 10.75 10.32 -17.97
N GLN A 61 10.21 9.11 -18.12
CA GLN A 61 8.77 8.85 -18.05
C GLN A 61 8.29 8.81 -16.58
N PHE A 62 7.05 9.23 -16.35
CA PHE A 62 6.42 9.21 -15.04
C PHE A 62 5.32 8.14 -14.98
N LEU A 63 5.35 7.33 -13.92
CA LEU A 63 4.34 6.31 -13.65
C LEU A 63 3.66 6.60 -12.31
N PRO A 64 2.43 7.14 -12.29
CA PRO A 64 1.61 7.25 -11.08
C PRO A 64 0.98 5.89 -10.74
N GLU A 65 0.20 5.84 -9.64
CA GLU A 65 -0.51 4.70 -9.08
C GLU A 65 0.41 3.63 -8.48
N SER A 66 0.35 3.48 -7.15
CA SER A 66 1.23 2.58 -6.39
C SER A 66 1.15 1.12 -6.85
N ASN A 67 -0.05 0.64 -7.21
CA ASN A 67 -0.23 -0.72 -7.69
C ASN A 67 0.30 -0.91 -9.12
N ALA A 68 0.23 0.12 -9.98
CA ALA A 68 0.90 0.08 -11.29
C ALA A 68 2.43 0.06 -11.15
N GLN A 69 2.96 0.80 -10.17
CA GLN A 69 4.39 0.78 -9.84
C GLN A 69 4.83 -0.59 -9.34
N LEU A 70 4.05 -1.23 -8.45
CA LEU A 70 4.30 -2.62 -8.02
C LEU A 70 4.37 -3.56 -9.21
N TRP A 71 3.39 -3.50 -10.11
CA TRP A 71 3.34 -4.35 -11.28
C TRP A 71 4.56 -4.13 -12.20
N PHE A 72 4.90 -2.87 -12.47
CA PHE A 72 6.03 -2.50 -13.31
C PHE A 72 7.37 -2.98 -12.73
N LEU A 73 7.60 -2.73 -11.43
CA LEU A 73 8.85 -3.08 -10.78
C LEU A 73 9.03 -4.60 -10.58
N ALA A 74 7.94 -5.33 -10.44
CA ALA A 74 7.94 -6.78 -10.22
C ALA A 74 8.01 -7.60 -11.51
N GLU A 75 7.88 -6.99 -12.70
CA GLU A 75 7.84 -7.75 -13.95
C GLU A 75 9.11 -8.59 -14.13
N GLY A 76 8.92 -9.88 -14.46
CA GLY A 76 10.02 -10.85 -14.59
C GLY A 76 10.57 -11.38 -13.26
N SER A 77 10.07 -10.94 -12.12
CA SER A 77 10.45 -11.45 -10.79
C SER A 77 9.48 -12.52 -10.27
N SER A 78 9.85 -13.18 -9.16
CA SER A 78 8.99 -14.14 -8.46
C SER A 78 7.74 -13.51 -7.78
N PHE A 79 7.68 -12.18 -7.68
CA PHE A 79 6.54 -11.46 -7.09
C PHE A 79 5.31 -11.39 -7.99
N ILE A 80 5.47 -11.70 -9.30
CA ILE A 80 4.37 -11.93 -10.23
C ILE A 80 4.46 -13.38 -10.71
N PRO A 81 3.41 -14.20 -10.47
CA PRO A 81 3.37 -15.57 -10.98
C PRO A 81 3.46 -15.64 -12.51
N THR A 82 3.92 -16.78 -13.03
CA THR A 82 3.95 -17.04 -14.49
C THR A 82 2.64 -17.64 -14.99
N ASP A 83 1.89 -18.34 -14.13
CA ASP A 83 0.58 -18.89 -14.46
C ASP A 83 -0.44 -17.77 -14.70
N THR A 84 -1.20 -17.88 -15.78
CA THR A 84 -2.16 -16.83 -16.21
C THR A 84 -3.27 -16.62 -15.19
N TYR A 85 -3.77 -17.70 -14.56
CA TYR A 85 -4.83 -17.58 -13.57
C TYR A 85 -4.35 -16.93 -12.29
N GLU A 86 -3.17 -17.34 -11.79
CA GLU A 86 -2.55 -16.71 -10.62
C GLU A 86 -2.22 -15.22 -10.88
N ARG A 87 -1.78 -14.85 -12.10
CA ARG A 87 -1.60 -13.44 -12.50
C ARG A 87 -2.91 -12.65 -12.39
N ALA A 88 -4.03 -13.25 -12.85
CA ALA A 88 -5.34 -12.63 -12.73
C ALA A 88 -5.76 -12.50 -11.25
N GLN A 89 -5.45 -13.49 -10.40
CA GLN A 89 -5.71 -13.41 -8.95
C GLN A 89 -4.87 -12.30 -8.28
N VAL A 90 -3.62 -12.08 -8.69
CA VAL A 90 -2.83 -10.93 -8.20
C VAL A 90 -3.53 -9.62 -8.51
N LEU A 91 -3.99 -9.43 -9.76
CA LEU A 91 -4.75 -8.23 -10.14
C LEU A 91 -6.07 -8.12 -9.37
N GLN A 92 -6.79 -9.22 -9.18
CA GLN A 92 -8.03 -9.27 -8.39
C GLN A 92 -7.80 -8.70 -6.98
N TRP A 93 -6.74 -9.15 -6.27
CA TRP A 93 -6.44 -8.67 -4.94
C TRP A 93 -5.92 -7.23 -4.92
N MET A 94 -5.19 -6.80 -5.95
CA MET A 94 -4.77 -5.40 -6.09
C MET A 94 -5.96 -4.48 -6.36
N PHE A 95 -6.97 -4.92 -7.13
CA PHE A 95 -8.22 -4.17 -7.32
C PHE A 95 -9.08 -4.19 -6.06
N PHE A 96 -9.16 -5.30 -5.34
CA PHE A 96 -9.82 -5.37 -4.03
C PHE A 96 -9.19 -4.37 -3.05
N GLU A 97 -7.87 -4.31 -3.00
CA GLU A 97 -7.15 -3.35 -2.17
C GLU A 97 -7.55 -1.91 -2.51
N GLN A 98 -7.55 -1.52 -3.79
CA GLN A 98 -7.88 -0.16 -4.21
C GLN A 98 -9.37 0.20 -4.08
N TYR A 99 -10.28 -0.76 -4.14
CA TYR A 99 -11.72 -0.50 -4.12
C TYR A 99 -12.38 -0.72 -2.76
N SER A 100 -11.94 -1.74 -2.01
CA SER A 100 -12.62 -2.19 -0.79
C SER A 100 -11.80 -2.02 0.48
N HIS A 101 -10.48 -1.89 0.41
CA HIS A 101 -9.59 -1.86 1.56
C HIS A 101 -8.97 -0.47 1.77
N GLU A 102 -8.16 0.01 0.82
CA GLU A 102 -7.43 1.28 0.91
C GLU A 102 -8.37 2.48 1.14
N PRO A 103 -9.49 2.66 0.41
CA PRO A 103 -10.34 3.83 0.55
C PRO A 103 -10.93 4.02 1.95
N PHE A 104 -10.91 2.98 2.77
CA PHE A 104 -11.47 3.00 4.11
C PHE A 104 -10.39 2.98 5.19
N ILE A 105 -9.41 2.10 5.11
CA ILE A 105 -8.35 1.99 6.13
C ILE A 105 -7.33 3.13 5.98
N ALA A 106 -6.86 3.41 4.75
CA ALA A 106 -5.89 4.48 4.52
C ALA A 106 -6.48 5.86 4.77
N VAL A 107 -7.74 6.10 4.37
CA VAL A 107 -8.43 7.36 4.59
C VAL A 107 -8.68 7.57 6.09
N ALA A 108 -9.19 6.57 6.81
CA ALA A 108 -9.34 6.64 8.25
C ALA A 108 -8.00 6.93 8.94
N ARG A 109 -6.92 6.22 8.55
CA ARG A 109 -5.57 6.45 9.07
C ARG A 109 -5.07 7.88 8.83
N PHE A 110 -5.27 8.40 7.62
CA PHE A 110 -4.86 9.77 7.28
C PHE A 110 -5.50 10.80 8.20
N TRP A 111 -6.81 10.73 8.36
CA TRP A 111 -7.56 11.67 9.20
C TRP A 111 -7.39 11.44 10.70
N TRP A 112 -7.17 10.19 11.12
CA TRP A 112 -7.00 9.85 12.53
C TRP A 112 -5.62 10.20 13.06
N SER A 113 -4.55 9.88 12.32
CA SER A 113 -3.17 9.92 12.82
C SER A 113 -2.24 10.88 12.10
N ILE A 114 -2.52 11.30 10.85
CA ILE A 114 -1.57 12.04 10.04
C ILE A 114 -1.96 13.52 9.96
N LYS A 115 -3.21 13.82 9.61
CA LYS A 115 -3.67 15.20 9.44
C LYS A 115 -3.91 15.88 10.80
N PRO A 116 -3.21 17.00 11.10
CA PRO A 116 -3.50 17.78 12.31
C PRO A 116 -4.97 18.24 12.34
N GLY A 117 -5.66 17.97 13.47
CA GLY A 117 -7.09 18.30 13.63
C GLY A 117 -8.06 17.37 12.86
N GLY A 118 -7.56 16.40 12.11
CA GLY A 118 -8.34 15.55 11.22
C GLY A 118 -9.43 14.75 11.94
N ARG A 119 -9.18 14.28 13.16
CA ARG A 119 -10.18 13.54 13.97
C ARG A 119 -11.45 14.36 14.21
N SER A 120 -11.31 15.63 14.50
CA SER A 120 -12.46 16.52 14.72
C SER A 120 -13.11 16.93 13.40
N GLU A 121 -12.31 17.16 12.36
CA GLU A 121 -12.80 17.55 11.03
C GLU A 121 -13.67 16.46 10.38
N LYS A 122 -13.36 15.18 10.65
CA LYS A 122 -14.00 14.01 10.03
C LYS A 122 -14.67 13.07 11.05
N ALA A 123 -15.10 13.61 12.19
CA ALA A 123 -15.69 12.83 13.28
C ALA A 123 -16.87 11.94 12.81
N ASP A 124 -17.73 12.48 11.94
CA ASP A 124 -18.94 11.79 11.45
C ASP A 124 -18.65 10.70 10.41
N ASP A 125 -17.48 10.75 9.76
CA ASP A 125 -17.13 9.82 8.68
C ASP A 125 -16.52 8.49 9.22
N PHE A 126 -15.90 8.51 10.41
CA PHE A 126 -15.14 7.36 10.93
C PHE A 126 -15.97 6.11 11.11
N ALA A 127 -17.21 6.20 11.57
CA ALA A 127 -18.06 5.02 11.76
C ALA A 127 -18.26 4.25 10.45
N ALA A 128 -18.50 4.96 9.34
CA ALA A 128 -18.66 4.36 8.03
C ALA A 128 -17.33 3.78 7.49
N TRP A 129 -16.21 4.51 7.65
CA TRP A 129 -14.89 4.01 7.24
C TRP A 129 -14.47 2.77 8.02
N HIS A 130 -14.67 2.75 9.34
CA HIS A 130 -14.36 1.59 10.17
C HIS A 130 -15.20 0.39 9.77
N GLN A 131 -16.53 0.55 9.57
CA GLN A 131 -17.39 -0.55 9.14
C GLN A 131 -16.87 -1.16 7.82
N LYS A 132 -16.63 -0.33 6.81
CA LYS A 132 -16.12 -0.78 5.51
C LYS A 132 -14.70 -1.37 5.59
N GLY A 133 -13.86 -0.79 6.42
CA GLY A 133 -12.52 -1.32 6.67
C GLY A 133 -12.57 -2.71 7.31
N TYR A 134 -13.45 -2.90 8.31
CA TYR A 134 -13.65 -4.22 8.92
C TYR A 134 -14.30 -5.22 7.94
N ASP A 135 -15.27 -4.80 7.11
CA ASP A 135 -15.82 -5.66 6.04
C ASP A 135 -14.67 -6.20 5.13
N ALA A 136 -13.68 -5.36 4.80
CA ALA A 136 -12.52 -5.78 4.01
C ALA A 136 -11.59 -6.72 4.79
N LEU A 137 -11.35 -6.44 6.07
CA LEU A 137 -10.54 -7.32 6.94
C LEU A 137 -11.19 -8.69 7.13
N ASP A 138 -12.50 -8.78 7.23
CA ASP A 138 -13.24 -10.05 7.32
C ASP A 138 -13.00 -10.92 6.08
N VAL A 139 -13.08 -10.35 4.87
CA VAL A 139 -12.77 -11.06 3.62
C VAL A 139 -11.32 -11.56 3.62
N MET A 140 -10.36 -10.74 4.08
CA MET A 140 -8.96 -11.11 4.16
C MET A 140 -8.72 -12.23 5.19
N GLU A 141 -9.35 -12.14 6.36
CA GLU A 141 -9.23 -13.13 7.43
C GLU A 141 -9.75 -14.49 6.98
N GLU A 142 -10.94 -14.53 6.35
CA GLU A 142 -11.52 -15.76 5.80
C GLU A 142 -10.58 -16.39 4.76
N HIS A 143 -10.07 -15.60 3.82
CA HIS A 143 -9.12 -16.08 2.82
C HIS A 143 -7.85 -16.67 3.44
N LEU A 144 -7.26 -15.97 4.41
CA LEU A 144 -6.02 -16.37 5.08
C LEU A 144 -6.22 -17.51 6.10
N SER A 145 -7.47 -17.89 6.41
CA SER A 145 -7.75 -19.02 7.30
C SER A 145 -7.27 -20.37 6.74
N THR A 146 -7.17 -20.47 5.42
CA THR A 146 -6.73 -21.68 4.70
C THR A 146 -5.50 -21.46 3.84
N ARG A 147 -4.92 -20.25 3.84
CA ARG A 147 -3.78 -19.87 2.97
C ARG A 147 -2.72 -19.10 3.74
N ILE A 148 -1.49 -19.22 3.29
CA ILE A 148 -0.37 -18.50 3.90
C ILE A 148 -0.09 -17.13 3.26
N PHE A 149 -0.48 -16.95 1.98
CA PHE A 149 -0.43 -15.72 1.20
C PHE A 149 -1.67 -15.59 0.32
N PHE A 150 -1.86 -14.44 -0.32
CA PHE A 150 -3.06 -14.17 -1.11
C PHE A 150 -3.13 -14.96 -2.43
N VAL A 151 -1.97 -15.29 -3.05
CA VAL A 151 -1.93 -16.01 -4.33
C VAL A 151 -0.87 -17.09 -4.34
N GLY A 152 -1.25 -18.32 -4.73
CA GLY A 152 -0.32 -19.41 -5.07
C GLY A 152 0.63 -19.84 -3.94
N GLU A 153 0.23 -19.68 -2.68
CA GLU A 153 1.01 -20.02 -1.49
C GLU A 153 2.42 -19.38 -1.48
N ARG A 154 2.57 -18.25 -2.15
CA ARG A 154 3.82 -17.49 -2.27
C ARG A 154 3.61 -15.99 -2.04
N TYR A 155 4.66 -15.32 -1.57
CA TYR A 155 4.67 -13.88 -1.39
C TYR A 155 4.66 -13.15 -2.75
N THR A 156 3.64 -12.35 -3.01
CA THR A 156 3.42 -11.63 -4.27
C THR A 156 3.19 -10.14 -4.03
N ILE A 157 3.11 -9.35 -5.10
CA ILE A 157 2.75 -7.93 -5.02
C ILE A 157 1.32 -7.70 -4.51
N ALA A 158 0.42 -8.70 -4.57
CA ALA A 158 -0.89 -8.62 -3.93
C ALA A 158 -0.75 -8.52 -2.41
N ASP A 159 0.16 -9.30 -1.82
CA ASP A 159 0.47 -9.23 -0.39
C ASP A 159 1.08 -7.88 -0.01
N ILE A 160 2.01 -7.34 -0.82
CA ILE A 160 2.63 -6.03 -0.58
C ILE A 160 1.56 -4.93 -0.60
N ALA A 161 0.64 -4.98 -1.58
CA ALA A 161 -0.43 -4.00 -1.71
C ALA A 161 -1.31 -3.96 -0.46
N LEU A 162 -1.82 -5.12 -0.02
CA LEU A 162 -2.69 -5.23 1.14
C LEU A 162 -1.95 -4.96 2.46
N PHE A 163 -0.69 -5.39 2.57
CA PHE A 163 0.13 -5.20 3.77
C PHE A 163 0.33 -3.74 4.12
N ALA A 164 0.49 -2.88 3.12
CA ALA A 164 0.89 -1.48 3.28
C ALA A 164 0.00 -0.67 4.25
N TYR A 165 -1.26 -1.00 4.37
CA TYR A 165 -2.17 -0.36 5.34
C TYR A 165 -2.69 -1.30 6.42
N THR A 166 -2.75 -2.62 6.16
CA THR A 166 -3.23 -3.58 7.16
C THR A 166 -2.30 -3.63 8.37
N HIS A 167 -0.97 -3.57 8.18
CA HIS A 167 -0.03 -3.71 9.29
C HIS A 167 -0.04 -2.54 10.27
N ASN A 168 -0.62 -1.40 9.90
CA ASN A 168 -0.78 -0.18 10.69
C ASN A 168 -2.26 0.20 10.86
N ALA A 169 -3.17 -0.79 10.87
CA ALA A 169 -4.60 -0.54 11.06
C ALA A 169 -4.93 0.12 12.39
N ASP A 170 -4.11 -0.08 13.42
CA ASP A 170 -4.20 0.59 14.72
C ASP A 170 -4.03 2.12 14.62
N GLU A 171 -3.24 2.62 13.68
CA GLU A 171 -3.13 4.05 13.39
C GLU A 171 -4.40 4.63 12.74
N ALA A 172 -5.30 3.78 12.24
CA ALA A 172 -6.64 4.14 11.82
C ALA A 172 -7.70 3.96 12.92
N ASN A 173 -7.28 3.67 14.16
CA ASN A 173 -8.13 3.26 15.28
C ASN A 173 -8.94 1.97 14.98
N MET A 174 -8.32 1.04 14.25
CA MET A 174 -8.90 -0.27 13.94
C MET A 174 -8.06 -1.38 14.57
N SER A 175 -8.70 -2.27 15.34
CA SER A 175 -8.01 -3.36 16.04
C SER A 175 -7.92 -4.61 15.16
N LEU A 176 -6.75 -5.25 15.14
CA LEU A 176 -6.55 -6.57 14.52
C LEU A 176 -6.64 -7.72 15.54
N GLU A 177 -7.08 -7.49 16.77
CA GLU A 177 -7.11 -8.54 17.81
C GLU A 177 -8.03 -9.72 17.45
N ALA A 178 -9.13 -9.46 16.75
CA ALA A 178 -10.06 -10.49 16.28
C ALA A 178 -9.60 -11.22 15.00
N TYR A 179 -8.42 -10.86 14.44
CA TYR A 179 -7.93 -11.31 13.13
C TYR A 179 -6.62 -12.12 13.25
N PRO A 180 -6.64 -13.34 13.81
CA PRO A 180 -5.42 -14.13 14.05
C PRO A 180 -4.68 -14.53 12.76
N HIS A 181 -5.38 -14.80 11.66
CA HIS A 181 -4.76 -15.19 10.39
C HIS A 181 -4.07 -13.98 9.73
N ILE A 182 -4.69 -12.81 9.75
CA ILE A 182 -4.06 -11.54 9.32
C ILE A 182 -2.83 -11.24 10.17
N LYS A 183 -2.90 -11.34 11.50
CA LYS A 183 -1.75 -11.13 12.40
C LYS A 183 -0.59 -12.09 12.07
N ASN A 184 -0.87 -13.36 11.77
CA ASN A 184 0.14 -14.34 11.37
C ASN A 184 0.73 -14.02 9.98
N TRP A 185 -0.10 -13.59 9.04
CA TRP A 185 0.34 -13.15 7.72
C TRP A 185 1.22 -11.89 7.82
N VAL A 186 0.84 -10.89 8.62
CA VAL A 186 1.67 -9.70 8.88
C VAL A 186 3.04 -10.09 9.44
N LYS A 187 3.10 -11.00 10.42
CA LYS A 187 4.37 -11.50 10.96
C LYS A 187 5.21 -12.19 9.88
N ARG A 188 4.58 -12.96 9.00
CA ARG A 188 5.25 -13.68 7.91
C ARG A 188 5.86 -12.72 6.90
N ILE A 189 5.17 -11.62 6.55
CA ILE A 189 5.73 -10.59 5.66
C ILE A 189 6.90 -9.89 6.33
N LYS A 190 6.79 -9.51 7.61
CA LYS A 190 7.88 -8.88 8.36
C LYS A 190 9.12 -9.76 8.51
N SER A 191 8.99 -11.09 8.35
CA SER A 191 10.11 -12.03 8.39
C SER A 191 10.73 -12.33 7.01
N GLN A 192 10.21 -11.74 5.93
CA GLN A 192 10.79 -11.94 4.60
C GLN A 192 12.18 -11.30 4.47
N PRO A 193 13.08 -11.90 3.68
CA PRO A 193 14.39 -11.30 3.40
C PRO A 193 14.25 -9.87 2.85
N ASN A 194 15.16 -8.98 3.26
CA ASN A 194 15.17 -7.57 2.84
C ASN A 194 13.90 -6.76 3.19
N PHE A 195 13.12 -7.25 4.16
CA PHE A 195 12.01 -6.45 4.68
C PHE A 195 12.53 -5.13 5.27
N ILE A 196 11.89 -4.03 4.92
CA ILE A 196 12.12 -2.71 5.52
C ILE A 196 10.84 -2.23 6.21
N PRO A 197 10.90 -1.64 7.41
CA PRO A 197 9.77 -0.96 8.03
C PRO A 197 9.32 0.27 7.22
N MET A 198 8.07 0.72 7.44
CA MET A 198 7.53 1.87 6.69
C MET A 198 8.24 3.19 7.02
N ASP A 199 8.74 3.34 8.22
CA ASP A 199 9.49 4.51 8.73
C ASP A 199 10.98 4.53 8.31
N THR A 200 11.46 3.50 7.61
CA THR A 200 12.80 3.52 7.02
C THR A 200 12.90 4.64 6.00
N ALA A 201 13.92 5.50 6.16
CA ALA A 201 14.20 6.63 5.28
C ALA A 201 14.73 6.16 3.90
#